data_3fe50ce24ae17cfd07eb4fade2d5dfc0
#
_entry.id   3fe50ce24ae17cfd07eb4fade2d5dfc0
#
_cell.length_a   1.000
_cell.length_b   1.000
_cell.length_c   1.000
_cell.angle_alpha   90.00
_cell.angle_beta   90.00
_cell.angle_gamma   90.00
#
_symmetry.space_group_name_H-M   'P 1'
#
loop_
_entity.id
_entity.type
_entity.pdbx_description
1 polymer ?
#
loop_
_entity_poly.entity_id
_entity_poly.type
_entity_poly.pdbx_seq_one_letter_code
_entity_poly.pdbx_strand_id
1 'polypeptide(L)'
;NKDKKVLNVPNLRFPEFTEEWERCSLGHVTDFVKERISTDKLTLANYVSTENMKSDFGGINPAISIPNNTNVIHYKKGDVLLSNIRPYLRKVWAANSDGGCSTDVFVFRAKSISPSFLHYIMANDTFINYVMSGAKGVKMPRGDKEQMLKYVFSIPRIEEQYKISRLLHLLDDRIATQNKIIEKYESLIQAIIYQ
;
A
#
# COMPACT_ATOMS: atom_id res chain seq x y z
N ASN A 1 11.59 23.32 36.22
CA ASN A 1 11.31 22.26 35.29
C ASN A 1 11.62 22.77 33.88
N LYS A 2 12.79 22.35 33.35
CA LYS A 2 13.11 22.58 31.94
C LYS A 2 12.18 21.66 31.13
N ASP A 3 11.31 22.26 30.32
CA ASP A 3 10.48 21.52 29.36
C ASP A 3 11.38 20.65 28.50
N LYS A 4 11.36 19.33 28.74
CA LYS A 4 12.02 18.37 27.86
C LYS A 4 11.26 18.43 26.53
N LYS A 5 11.86 19.03 25.50
CA LYS A 5 11.35 18.98 24.13
C LYS A 5 11.12 17.52 23.76
N VAL A 6 9.88 17.14 23.57
CA VAL A 6 9.53 15.79 23.09
C VAL A 6 9.98 15.74 21.63
N LEU A 7 11.00 14.95 21.35
CA LEU A 7 11.50 14.73 20.00
C LEU A 7 10.46 13.98 19.17
N ASN A 8 10.30 14.37 17.91
CA ASN A 8 9.42 13.70 16.94
C ASN A 8 10.12 12.45 16.38
N VAL A 9 10.24 11.42 17.20
CA VAL A 9 10.89 10.15 16.86
C VAL A 9 10.08 8.99 17.43
N PRO A 10 10.08 7.79 16.81
CA PRO A 10 9.41 6.63 17.35
C PRO A 10 10.12 6.11 18.61
N ASN A 11 9.37 5.40 19.47
CA ASN A 11 9.93 4.76 20.67
C ASN A 11 10.91 3.63 20.32
N LEU A 12 10.66 2.89 19.23
CA LEU A 12 11.55 1.86 18.72
C LEU A 12 12.27 2.41 17.48
N ARG A 13 13.60 2.47 17.56
CA ARG A 13 14.44 3.04 16.51
C ARG A 13 15.78 2.32 16.44
N PHE A 14 16.39 2.27 15.28
CA PHE A 14 17.76 1.83 15.11
C PHE A 14 18.72 2.81 15.79
N PRO A 15 19.66 2.35 16.63
CA PRO A 15 20.45 3.22 17.50
C PRO A 15 21.41 4.17 16.77
N GLU A 16 21.77 3.86 15.53
CA GLU A 16 22.64 4.71 14.70
C GLU A 16 21.96 5.97 14.16
N PHE A 17 20.63 6.07 14.21
CA PHE A 17 19.89 7.25 13.77
C PHE A 17 19.48 8.10 14.95
N THR A 18 19.89 9.37 14.97
CA THR A 18 19.67 10.28 16.09
C THR A 18 18.87 11.53 15.72
N GLU A 19 18.76 11.83 14.42
CA GLU A 19 18.07 13.04 13.95
C GLU A 19 16.56 12.94 14.17
N GLU A 20 15.93 14.10 14.38
CA GLU A 20 14.48 14.20 14.50
C GLU A 20 13.79 13.92 13.16
N TRP A 21 12.64 13.25 13.19
CA TRP A 21 11.85 12.98 12.00
C TRP A 21 11.11 14.24 11.56
N GLU A 22 11.05 14.50 10.26
CA GLU A 22 10.36 15.65 9.70
C GLU A 22 8.88 15.35 9.45
N ARG A 23 8.00 16.33 9.72
CA ARG A 23 6.58 16.21 9.39
C ARG A 23 6.33 16.64 7.95
N CYS A 24 5.64 15.83 7.20
CA CYS A 24 5.26 16.13 5.82
C CYS A 24 3.85 15.65 5.52
N SER A 25 3.27 16.13 4.42
CA SER A 25 2.01 15.62 3.89
C SER A 25 2.26 14.63 2.76
N LEU A 26 1.31 13.70 2.55
CA LEU A 26 1.38 12.71 1.47
C LEU A 26 1.56 13.39 0.10
N GLY A 27 0.84 14.47 -0.17
CA GLY A 27 0.95 15.21 -1.42
C GLY A 27 2.28 15.93 -1.64
N HIS A 28 3.06 16.17 -0.57
CA HIS A 28 4.40 16.73 -0.71
C HIS A 28 5.42 15.72 -1.19
N VAL A 29 5.29 14.46 -0.77
CA VAL A 29 6.27 13.39 -1.02
C VAL A 29 5.86 12.42 -2.13
N THR A 30 4.66 12.59 -2.72
CA THR A 30 4.14 11.73 -3.79
C THR A 30 3.54 12.53 -4.93
N ASP A 31 3.55 11.95 -6.12
CA ASP A 31 2.75 12.37 -7.26
C ASP A 31 1.56 11.43 -7.45
N PHE A 32 0.38 12.00 -7.73
CA PHE A 32 -0.80 11.23 -8.08
C PHE A 32 -0.78 10.92 -9.58
N VAL A 33 -0.67 9.65 -9.94
CA VAL A 33 -0.48 9.21 -11.33
C VAL A 33 -1.77 9.38 -12.13
N LYS A 34 -1.61 9.99 -13.32
CA LYS A 34 -2.68 10.17 -14.32
C LYS A 34 -2.31 9.63 -15.69
N GLU A 35 -1.08 9.11 -15.84
CA GLU A 35 -0.61 8.50 -17.08
C GLU A 35 -1.58 7.39 -17.52
N ARG A 36 -1.73 7.21 -18.83
CA ARG A 36 -2.65 6.22 -19.39
C ARG A 36 -1.91 5.20 -20.26
N ILE A 37 -2.43 3.98 -20.27
CA ILE A 37 -1.96 2.89 -21.12
C ILE A 37 -3.16 2.19 -21.77
N SER A 38 -3.01 1.77 -23.04
CA SER A 38 -4.04 0.95 -23.71
C SER A 38 -4.10 -0.43 -23.08
N THR A 39 -5.31 -0.94 -22.89
CA THR A 39 -5.56 -2.28 -22.37
C THR A 39 -5.00 -3.39 -23.26
N ASP A 40 -4.79 -3.14 -24.54
CA ASP A 40 -4.19 -4.09 -25.49
C ASP A 40 -2.74 -4.45 -25.13
N LYS A 41 -2.08 -3.61 -24.33
CA LYS A 41 -0.70 -3.83 -23.84
C LYS A 41 -0.66 -4.55 -22.50
N LEU A 42 -1.80 -4.94 -21.96
CA LEU A 42 -1.91 -5.54 -20.63
C LEU A 42 -2.23 -7.03 -20.70
N THR A 43 -1.88 -7.71 -19.64
CA THR A 43 -2.19 -9.11 -19.40
C THR A 43 -2.99 -9.25 -18.10
N LEU A 44 -3.63 -10.39 -17.88
CA LEU A 44 -4.33 -10.66 -16.62
C LEU A 44 -3.40 -10.55 -15.39
N ALA A 45 -2.10 -10.72 -15.57
CA ALA A 45 -1.12 -10.63 -14.50
C ALA A 45 -0.75 -9.20 -14.09
N ASN A 46 -0.89 -8.21 -15.00
CA ASN A 46 -0.50 -6.82 -14.75
C ASN A 46 -1.66 -5.81 -14.88
N TYR A 47 -2.91 -6.29 -14.92
CA TYR A 47 -4.08 -5.45 -14.76
C TYR A 47 -4.61 -5.50 -13.33
N VAL A 48 -4.83 -4.33 -12.71
CA VAL A 48 -5.31 -4.21 -11.34
C VAL A 48 -6.66 -3.49 -11.30
N SER A 49 -7.62 -4.12 -10.65
CA SER A 49 -8.92 -3.53 -10.32
C SER A 49 -9.20 -3.72 -8.83
N THR A 50 -10.25 -3.09 -8.32
CA THR A 50 -10.67 -3.29 -6.93
C THR A 50 -11.07 -4.74 -6.62
N GLU A 51 -11.40 -5.53 -7.64
CA GLU A 51 -11.84 -6.92 -7.50
C GLU A 51 -10.70 -7.89 -7.25
N ASN A 52 -9.56 -7.69 -7.93
CA ASN A 52 -8.41 -8.58 -7.78
C ASN A 52 -7.39 -8.10 -6.72
N MET A 53 -7.58 -6.93 -6.12
CA MET A 53 -6.87 -6.52 -4.91
C MET A 53 -7.42 -7.26 -3.70
N LYS A 54 -6.54 -7.89 -2.94
CA LYS A 54 -6.90 -8.61 -1.70
C LYS A 54 -7.10 -7.63 -0.54
N SER A 55 -8.03 -7.96 0.34
CA SER A 55 -8.23 -7.22 1.59
C SER A 55 -7.03 -7.38 2.55
N ASP A 56 -7.00 -6.55 3.57
CA ASP A 56 -6.03 -6.64 4.68
C ASP A 56 -4.58 -6.61 4.20
N PHE A 57 -4.28 -5.72 3.22
CA PHE A 57 -2.96 -5.56 2.63
C PHE A 57 -2.41 -6.83 1.96
N GLY A 58 -3.28 -7.76 1.59
CA GLY A 58 -2.93 -9.11 1.09
C GLY A 58 -2.38 -9.16 -0.34
N GLY A 59 -2.12 -8.01 -0.98
CA GLY A 59 -1.58 -7.94 -2.34
C GLY A 59 -2.66 -8.07 -3.42
N ILE A 60 -2.31 -8.70 -4.55
CA ILE A 60 -3.21 -8.88 -5.70
C ILE A 60 -3.26 -10.34 -6.14
N ASN A 61 -4.35 -10.70 -6.80
CA ASN A 61 -4.46 -11.90 -7.64
C ASN A 61 -4.35 -11.49 -9.12
N PRO A 62 -4.08 -12.41 -10.05
CA PRO A 62 -4.31 -12.16 -11.47
C PRO A 62 -5.77 -11.72 -11.70
N ALA A 63 -5.98 -10.78 -12.61
CA ALA A 63 -7.31 -10.35 -12.97
C ALA A 63 -8.08 -11.47 -13.70
N ILE A 64 -9.40 -11.49 -13.56
CA ILE A 64 -10.27 -12.44 -14.29
C ILE A 64 -10.51 -11.95 -15.72
N SER A 65 -10.56 -10.63 -15.91
CA SER A 65 -10.79 -9.99 -17.20
C SER A 65 -10.12 -8.62 -17.26
N ILE A 66 -9.90 -8.12 -18.48
CA ILE A 66 -9.42 -6.77 -18.78
C ILE A 66 -10.46 -6.10 -19.66
N PRO A 67 -10.81 -4.81 -19.42
CA PRO A 67 -11.70 -4.08 -20.32
C PRO A 67 -11.09 -4.01 -21.74
N ASN A 68 -11.91 -4.20 -22.76
CA ASN A 68 -11.46 -4.17 -24.15
C ASN A 68 -11.38 -2.73 -24.70
N ASN A 69 -10.42 -2.47 -25.58
CA ASN A 69 -10.30 -1.25 -26.39
C ASN A 69 -10.45 0.06 -25.59
N THR A 70 -9.80 0.16 -24.44
CA THR A 70 -9.86 1.37 -23.61
C THR A 70 -8.49 1.73 -23.03
N ASN A 71 -8.41 2.92 -22.45
CA ASN A 71 -7.23 3.39 -21.73
C ASN A 71 -7.47 3.40 -20.23
N VAL A 72 -6.55 2.79 -19.49
CA VAL A 72 -6.57 2.71 -18.03
C VAL A 72 -5.38 3.47 -17.44
N ILE A 73 -5.34 3.64 -16.12
CA ILE A 73 -4.21 4.33 -15.46
C ILE A 73 -2.96 3.44 -15.57
N HIS A 74 -1.85 4.01 -16.02
CA HIS A 74 -0.55 3.34 -16.14
C HIS A 74 0.23 3.48 -14.84
N TYR A 75 0.42 2.38 -14.13
CA TYR A 75 1.31 2.33 -12.97
C TYR A 75 2.67 1.71 -13.33
N LYS A 76 3.70 2.09 -12.58
CA LYS A 76 5.07 1.57 -12.70
C LYS A 76 5.46 0.80 -11.46
N LYS A 77 6.47 -0.06 -11.59
CA LYS A 77 7.09 -0.74 -10.46
C LYS A 77 7.50 0.28 -9.39
N GLY A 78 7.11 0.02 -8.14
CA GLY A 78 7.34 0.90 -7.00
C GLY A 78 6.20 1.88 -6.72
N ASP A 79 5.23 2.06 -7.62
CA ASP A 79 4.03 2.82 -7.32
C ASP A 79 3.18 2.10 -6.25
N VAL A 80 2.49 2.86 -5.41
CA VAL A 80 1.56 2.32 -4.41
C VAL A 80 0.13 2.51 -4.88
N LEU A 81 -0.59 1.40 -5.00
CA LEU A 81 -1.97 1.33 -5.43
C LEU A 81 -2.91 1.20 -4.22
N LEU A 82 -3.97 2.00 -4.22
CA LEU A 82 -5.03 1.98 -3.19
C LEU A 82 -6.40 1.86 -3.85
N SER A 83 -7.19 0.87 -3.44
CA SER A 83 -8.59 0.82 -3.86
C SER A 83 -9.37 2.02 -3.32
N ASN A 84 -9.97 2.81 -4.22
CA ASN A 84 -10.80 3.95 -3.85
C ASN A 84 -12.18 3.51 -3.30
N ILE A 85 -12.64 2.30 -3.67
CA ILE A 85 -13.92 1.76 -3.23
C ILE A 85 -13.73 0.97 -1.94
N ARG A 86 -14.57 1.26 -0.93
CA ARG A 86 -14.56 0.60 0.38
C ARG A 86 -13.16 0.57 1.00
N PRO A 87 -12.55 1.73 1.30
CA PRO A 87 -11.18 1.79 1.81
C PRO A 87 -10.97 0.96 3.09
N TYR A 88 -12.03 0.75 3.88
CA TYR A 88 -12.00 -0.11 5.07
C TYR A 88 -11.61 -1.58 4.78
N LEU A 89 -11.68 -2.03 3.53
CA LEU A 89 -11.16 -3.34 3.12
C LEU A 89 -9.63 -3.38 3.07
N ARG A 90 -8.95 -2.26 3.30
CA ARG A 90 -7.48 -2.19 3.41
C ARG A 90 -6.76 -2.75 2.18
N LYS A 91 -7.25 -2.44 0.99
CA LYS A 91 -6.70 -2.90 -0.28
C LYS A 91 -5.61 -1.94 -0.75
N VAL A 92 -4.40 -2.14 -0.27
CA VAL A 92 -3.19 -1.40 -0.65
C VAL A 92 -2.15 -2.39 -1.16
N TRP A 93 -1.45 -2.04 -2.25
CA TRP A 93 -0.42 -2.87 -2.85
C TRP A 93 0.70 -2.03 -3.45
N ALA A 94 1.96 -2.42 -3.21
CA ALA A 94 3.13 -1.86 -3.89
C ALA A 94 3.40 -2.65 -5.18
N ALA A 95 3.41 -1.95 -6.30
CA ALA A 95 3.59 -2.57 -7.60
C ALA A 95 4.99 -3.19 -7.75
N ASN A 96 5.06 -4.47 -8.08
CA ASN A 96 6.30 -5.21 -8.32
C ASN A 96 6.70 -5.25 -9.81
N SER A 97 5.81 -4.77 -10.70
CA SER A 97 6.00 -4.65 -12.16
C SER A 97 5.22 -3.45 -12.68
N ASP A 98 5.43 -3.09 -13.93
CA ASP A 98 4.62 -2.11 -14.65
C ASP A 98 3.30 -2.73 -15.11
N GLY A 99 2.25 -1.91 -15.21
CA GLY A 99 0.95 -2.38 -15.66
C GLY A 99 -0.11 -1.28 -15.74
N GLY A 100 -1.38 -1.71 -15.74
CA GLY A 100 -2.52 -0.80 -15.79
C GLY A 100 -3.53 -1.09 -14.70
N CYS A 101 -4.25 -0.08 -14.25
CA CYS A 101 -5.32 -0.26 -13.26
C CYS A 101 -6.58 0.51 -13.59
N SER A 102 -7.70 0.04 -13.06
CA SER A 102 -8.99 0.69 -13.21
C SER A 102 -9.00 2.08 -12.57
N THR A 103 -9.94 2.93 -12.97
CA THR A 103 -10.11 4.29 -12.41
C THR A 103 -10.56 4.30 -10.96
N ASP A 104 -11.04 3.17 -10.44
CA ASP A 104 -11.39 2.99 -9.04
C ASP A 104 -10.18 2.60 -8.15
N VAL A 105 -8.98 2.57 -8.74
CA VAL A 105 -7.72 2.38 -8.03
C VAL A 105 -6.88 3.65 -8.15
N PHE A 106 -6.49 4.22 -7.04
CA PHE A 106 -5.59 5.36 -6.97
C PHE A 106 -4.14 4.90 -6.99
N VAL A 107 -3.30 5.63 -7.73
CA VAL A 107 -1.88 5.32 -7.88
C VAL A 107 -1.06 6.49 -7.36
N PHE A 108 -0.21 6.21 -6.37
CA PHE A 108 0.70 7.17 -5.75
C PHE A 108 2.14 6.79 -6.10
N ARG A 109 2.85 7.69 -6.76
CA ARG A 109 4.27 7.53 -7.10
C ARG A 109 5.13 8.28 -6.11
N ALA A 110 6.10 7.61 -5.54
CA ALA A 110 7.08 8.22 -4.65
C ALA A 110 7.90 9.29 -5.37
N LYS A 111 8.09 10.45 -4.75
CA LYS A 111 8.85 11.60 -5.26
C LYS A 111 10.08 11.89 -4.40
N SER A 112 9.87 12.16 -3.13
CA SER A 112 10.92 12.45 -2.15
C SER A 112 10.87 11.53 -0.93
N ILE A 113 10.34 10.33 -1.12
CA ILE A 113 10.20 9.25 -0.12
C ILE A 113 10.58 7.92 -0.77
N SER A 114 11.11 6.98 0.00
CA SER A 114 11.33 5.62 -0.51
C SER A 114 10.00 4.97 -0.90
N PRO A 115 9.88 4.35 -2.10
CA PRO A 115 8.66 3.64 -2.52
C PRO A 115 8.21 2.58 -1.51
N SER A 116 9.14 1.80 -0.98
CA SER A 116 8.84 0.78 0.03
C SER A 116 8.37 1.39 1.35
N PHE A 117 8.96 2.52 1.77
CA PHE A 117 8.51 3.21 2.99
C PHE A 117 7.14 3.84 2.79
N LEU A 118 6.86 4.43 1.62
CA LEU A 118 5.54 4.93 1.25
C LEU A 118 4.48 3.83 1.33
N HIS A 119 4.80 2.62 0.85
CA HIS A 119 3.89 1.48 0.99
C HIS A 119 3.49 1.25 2.45
N TYR A 120 4.44 1.17 3.38
CA TYR A 120 4.13 0.94 4.80
C TYR A 120 3.42 2.12 5.48
N ILE A 121 3.64 3.35 5.03
CA ILE A 121 2.85 4.51 5.49
C ILE A 121 1.39 4.37 5.06
N MET A 122 1.13 3.87 3.86
CA MET A 122 -0.24 3.73 3.34
C MET A 122 -0.89 2.40 3.75
N ALA A 123 -0.10 1.33 3.90
CA ALA A 123 -0.58 0.01 4.33
C ALA A 123 -0.67 -0.07 5.87
N ASN A 124 -1.39 0.88 6.49
CA ASN A 124 -1.56 0.90 7.93
C ASN A 124 -2.93 1.46 8.35
N ASP A 125 -3.42 1.01 9.49
CA ASP A 125 -4.77 1.36 9.97
C ASP A 125 -4.93 2.86 10.23
N THR A 126 -3.89 3.58 10.65
CA THR A 126 -3.97 5.02 10.88
C THR A 126 -4.27 5.77 9.58
N PHE A 127 -3.60 5.42 8.49
CA PHE A 127 -3.88 5.99 7.17
C PHE A 127 -5.27 5.61 6.66
N ILE A 128 -5.66 4.34 6.77
CA ILE A 128 -6.98 3.87 6.34
C ILE A 128 -8.11 4.56 7.12
N ASN A 129 -7.97 4.72 8.44
CA ASN A 129 -8.93 5.44 9.27
C ASN A 129 -9.03 6.92 8.88
N TYR A 130 -7.90 7.55 8.55
CA TYR A 130 -7.89 8.91 8.03
C TYR A 130 -8.62 9.01 6.69
N VAL A 131 -8.38 8.09 5.76
CA VAL A 131 -9.12 8.01 4.47
C VAL A 131 -10.61 7.83 4.72
N MET A 132 -10.99 6.97 5.65
CA MET A 132 -12.40 6.74 5.99
C MET A 132 -13.09 7.95 6.60
N SER A 133 -12.38 8.79 7.36
CA SER A 133 -12.97 9.99 7.98
C SER A 133 -13.48 11.02 6.95
N GLY A 134 -13.00 11.00 5.72
CA GLY A 134 -13.48 11.86 4.62
C GLY A 134 -14.13 11.10 3.48
N ALA A 135 -14.34 9.80 3.65
CA ALA A 135 -14.99 9.00 2.61
C ALA A 135 -16.46 9.41 2.42
N LYS A 136 -16.90 9.45 1.16
CA LYS A 136 -18.26 9.80 0.79
C LYS A 136 -19.05 8.56 0.36
N GLY A 137 -20.34 8.52 0.69
CA GLY A 137 -21.25 7.42 0.38
C GLY A 137 -21.38 6.41 1.53
N VAL A 138 -22.60 5.91 1.75
CA VAL A 138 -22.92 5.01 2.85
C VAL A 138 -22.70 3.54 2.47
N LYS A 139 -23.30 3.09 1.36
CA LYS A 139 -23.25 1.69 0.93
C LYS A 139 -21.93 1.29 0.29
N MET A 140 -21.31 2.21 -0.46
CA MET A 140 -20.02 2.03 -1.13
C MET A 140 -19.17 3.29 -0.91
N PRO A 141 -18.60 3.46 0.30
CA PRO A 141 -17.79 4.63 0.59
C PRO A 141 -16.60 4.72 -0.37
N ARG A 142 -16.35 5.93 -0.86
CA ARG A 142 -15.21 6.26 -1.71
C ARG A 142 -14.32 7.27 -0.99
N GLY A 143 -13.03 7.03 -1.01
CA GLY A 143 -12.05 7.96 -0.44
C GLY A 143 -11.99 9.27 -1.24
N ASP A 144 -11.66 10.35 -0.55
CA ASP A 144 -11.44 11.67 -1.15
C ASP A 144 -9.95 11.89 -1.40
N LYS A 145 -9.59 12.04 -2.68
CA LYS A 145 -8.20 12.24 -3.11
C LYS A 145 -7.54 13.46 -2.44
N GLU A 146 -8.26 14.59 -2.43
CA GLU A 146 -7.71 15.85 -1.89
C GLU A 146 -7.46 15.73 -0.38
N GLN A 147 -8.33 15.00 0.32
CA GLN A 147 -8.12 14.68 1.72
C GLN A 147 -6.91 13.76 1.90
N MET A 148 -6.78 12.69 1.11
CA MET A 148 -5.64 11.78 1.21
C MET A 148 -4.30 12.51 1.05
N LEU A 149 -4.19 13.43 0.09
CA LEU A 149 -2.98 14.21 -0.13
C LEU A 149 -2.62 15.12 1.06
N LYS A 150 -3.59 15.47 1.92
CA LYS A 150 -3.39 16.23 3.15
C LYS A 150 -3.00 15.38 4.36
N TYR A 151 -2.94 14.06 4.22
CA TYR A 151 -2.49 13.19 5.31
C TYR A 151 -1.09 13.55 5.76
N VAL A 152 -0.93 13.87 7.04
CA VAL A 152 0.35 14.31 7.64
C VAL A 152 0.93 13.18 8.47
N PHE A 153 2.20 12.91 8.23
CA PHE A 153 2.98 11.91 8.97
C PHE A 153 4.43 12.38 9.14
N SER A 154 5.19 11.66 9.94
CA SER A 154 6.61 11.94 10.15
C SER A 154 7.47 10.98 9.34
N ILE A 155 8.53 11.51 8.71
CA ILE A 155 9.49 10.72 7.92
C ILE A 155 10.91 10.92 8.44
N PRO A 156 11.72 9.85 8.52
CA PRO A 156 13.15 9.93 8.74
C PRO A 156 13.91 10.27 7.46
N ARG A 157 15.23 10.41 7.58
CA ARG A 157 16.12 10.45 6.42
C ARG A 157 16.01 9.19 5.58
N ILE A 158 16.38 9.29 4.31
CA ILE A 158 16.18 8.23 3.32
C ILE A 158 16.85 6.90 3.69
N GLU A 159 18.03 6.96 4.32
CA GLU A 159 18.77 5.77 4.77
C GLU A 159 18.00 5.01 5.85
N GLU A 160 17.40 5.73 6.80
CA GLU A 160 16.57 5.14 7.84
C GLU A 160 15.26 4.58 7.25
N GLN A 161 14.65 5.26 6.27
CA GLN A 161 13.48 4.75 5.54
C GLN A 161 13.77 3.39 4.91
N TYR A 162 14.90 3.24 4.21
CA TYR A 162 15.31 1.96 3.61
C TYR A 162 15.50 0.88 4.65
N LYS A 163 16.13 1.20 5.79
CA LYS A 163 16.38 0.22 6.84
C LYS A 163 15.09 -0.24 7.51
N ILE A 164 14.18 0.67 7.81
CA ILE A 164 12.85 0.36 8.35
C ILE A 164 12.06 -0.51 7.35
N SER A 165 12.01 -0.09 6.08
CA SER A 165 11.26 -0.82 5.06
C SER A 165 11.81 -2.24 4.85
N ARG A 166 13.13 -2.40 4.89
CA ARG A 166 13.77 -3.72 4.78
C ARG A 166 13.38 -4.63 5.95
N LEU A 167 13.39 -4.09 7.18
CA LEU A 167 12.96 -4.86 8.35
C LEU A 167 11.50 -5.30 8.23
N LEU A 168 10.61 -4.38 7.87
CA LEU A 168 9.19 -4.68 7.71
C LEU A 168 8.95 -5.72 6.60
N HIS A 169 9.65 -5.58 5.46
CA HIS A 169 9.55 -6.56 4.36
C HIS A 169 10.01 -7.97 4.79
N LEU A 170 11.10 -8.08 5.55
CA LEU A 170 11.54 -9.37 6.08
C LEU A 170 10.52 -9.99 7.04
N LEU A 171 9.79 -9.17 7.80
CA LEU A 171 8.70 -9.64 8.66
C LEU A 171 7.51 -10.13 7.83
N ASP A 172 7.13 -9.38 6.79
CA ASP A 172 6.05 -9.77 5.87
C ASP A 172 6.37 -11.09 5.16
N ASP A 173 7.60 -11.26 4.66
CA ASP A 173 8.05 -12.50 4.02
C ASP A 173 8.00 -13.69 5.00
N ARG A 174 8.38 -13.45 6.26
CA ARG A 174 8.31 -14.48 7.29
C ARG A 174 6.86 -14.88 7.59
N ILE A 175 5.97 -13.90 7.74
CA ILE A 175 4.52 -14.12 7.96
C ILE A 175 3.94 -14.89 6.78
N ALA A 176 4.22 -14.47 5.55
CA ALA A 176 3.73 -15.15 4.35
C ALA A 176 4.23 -16.61 4.26
N THR A 177 5.47 -16.86 4.66
CA THR A 177 6.04 -18.21 4.70
C THR A 177 5.36 -19.08 5.76
N GLN A 178 5.12 -18.53 6.96
CA GLN A 178 4.42 -19.26 8.03
C GLN A 178 2.97 -19.60 7.63
N ASN A 179 2.27 -18.67 7.00
CA ASN A 179 0.91 -18.91 6.52
C ASN A 179 0.85 -20.05 5.51
N LYS A 180 1.79 -20.11 4.55
CA LYS A 180 1.91 -21.25 3.59
C LYS A 180 2.15 -22.59 4.29
N ILE A 181 2.94 -22.59 5.37
CA ILE A 181 3.19 -23.80 6.17
C ILE A 181 1.91 -24.23 6.89
N ILE A 182 1.17 -23.29 7.46
CA ILE A 182 -0.11 -23.56 8.15
C ILE A 182 -1.10 -24.15 7.14
N GLU A 183 -1.31 -23.50 5.98
CA GLU A 183 -2.19 -23.97 4.92
C GLU A 183 -1.84 -25.41 4.47
N LYS A 184 -0.54 -25.71 4.35
CA LYS A 184 -0.07 -27.05 4.00
C LYS A 184 -0.43 -28.07 5.08
N TYR A 185 -0.24 -27.75 6.36
CA TYR A 185 -0.60 -28.65 7.46
C TYR A 185 -2.12 -28.85 7.55
N GLU A 186 -2.91 -27.81 7.39
CA GLU A 186 -4.36 -27.90 7.35
C GLU A 186 -4.84 -28.83 6.21
N SER A 187 -4.24 -28.70 5.01
CA SER A 187 -4.54 -29.58 3.88
C SER A 187 -4.15 -31.04 4.17
N LEU A 188 -3.02 -31.28 4.84
CA LEU A 188 -2.61 -32.64 5.23
C LEU A 188 -3.53 -33.24 6.29
N ILE A 189 -3.95 -32.46 7.28
CA ILE A 189 -4.89 -32.89 8.31
C ILE A 189 -6.22 -33.29 7.66
N GLN A 190 -6.75 -32.46 6.75
CA GLN A 190 -7.98 -32.78 6.00
C GLN A 190 -7.84 -34.09 5.21
N ALA A 191 -6.71 -34.29 4.51
CA ALA A 191 -6.47 -35.50 3.75
C ALA A 191 -6.41 -36.78 4.64
N ILE A 192 -5.95 -36.67 5.88
CA ILE A 192 -5.88 -37.78 6.84
C ILE A 192 -7.24 -38.10 7.44
N ILE A 193 -8.05 -37.06 7.74
CA ILE A 193 -9.36 -37.25 8.39
C ILE A 193 -10.41 -37.82 7.43
N TYR A 194 -10.31 -37.51 6.14
CA TYR A 194 -11.29 -37.91 5.12
C TYR A 194 -10.83 -39.08 4.25
N GLN A 195 -9.77 -39.81 4.65
CA GLN A 195 -9.46 -41.15 4.16
C GLN A 195 -10.25 -42.23 4.94
#